data_2315d97dc017409e18a4731a3314a081
#
_entry.id   2315d97dc017409e18a4731a3314a081
#
_cell.length_a   1.000
_cell.length_b   1.000
_cell.length_c   1.000
_cell.angle_alpha   90.00
_cell.angle_beta   90.00
_cell.angle_gamma   90.00
#
_symmetry.space_group_name_H-M   'P 1'
#
loop_
_entity.id
_entity.type
_entity.pdbx_description
1 polymer ?
#
loop_
_entity_poly.entity_id
_entity_poly.type
_entity_poly.pdbx_seq_one_letter_code
_entity_poly.pdbx_strand_id
1 'polypeptide(L)'
;YDYSEYYVESKPSKTTKENKENKEASEKELSLSLLQKTNNDIVGILEFDNRVIYEPVVQAPDNDYYVRKNIKKEYANAGIPFVSADGNIEAKNVVIYGHSSKWSDIIFTPLMSYINQSYYKEHPTFRFITENEIRTYQIFGVMNVDLNNLNDSLEFTQSSWDSDTAFNAFISDSINRGLYKTGISVNTEDKLMTLVTCDTRNDNKRTVILAKRIDRFKKSINS
;
A
#
# COMPACT_ATOMS: atom_id res chain seq x y z
N TYR A 1 12.10 -4.03 10.28
CA TYR A 1 13.34 -3.29 9.99
C TYR A 1 13.50 -2.13 10.97
N ASP A 2 14.76 -1.77 11.28
CA ASP A 2 15.06 -0.57 12.06
C ASP A 2 15.24 0.61 11.10
N TYR A 3 14.27 1.52 11.11
CA TYR A 3 14.30 2.76 10.34
C TYR A 3 14.64 3.97 11.20
N SER A 4 15.19 3.77 12.42
CA SER A 4 15.41 4.84 13.40
C SER A 4 16.22 6.04 12.86
N GLU A 5 17.19 5.78 11.99
CA GLU A 5 18.03 6.81 11.35
C GLU A 5 17.28 7.69 10.31
N TYR A 6 16.09 7.29 9.88
CA TYR A 6 15.30 7.99 8.86
C TYR A 6 14.11 8.76 9.43
N TYR A 7 13.94 8.77 10.76
CA TYR A 7 12.88 9.53 11.40
C TYR A 7 13.29 10.98 11.61
N VAL A 8 12.37 11.90 11.32
CA VAL A 8 12.47 13.32 11.60
C VAL A 8 11.30 13.77 12.47
N GLU A 9 11.46 14.86 13.22
CA GLU A 9 10.33 15.45 13.94
C GLU A 9 9.34 16.05 12.95
N SER A 10 8.07 15.67 13.07
CA SER A 10 7.01 16.25 12.26
C SER A 10 6.81 17.72 12.63
N LYS A 11 6.73 18.61 11.60
CA LYS A 11 6.32 19.98 11.84
C LYS A 11 4.84 19.99 12.25
N PRO A 12 4.44 20.72 13.32
CA PRO A 12 3.04 20.76 13.73
C PRO A 12 2.16 21.25 12.56
N SER A 13 1.17 20.45 12.19
CA SER A 13 0.16 20.80 11.20
C SER A 13 -0.66 21.98 11.72
N LYS A 14 -0.68 23.09 10.98
CA LYS A 14 -1.55 24.23 11.28
C LYS A 14 -3.01 23.88 10.86
N THR A 15 -3.68 23.05 11.62
CA THR A 15 -5.12 22.88 11.43
C THR A 15 -5.81 22.57 12.76
N THR A 16 -6.77 23.44 13.05
CA THR A 16 -7.81 23.45 14.10
C THR A 16 -7.38 23.76 15.54
N LYS A 17 -7.80 24.96 15.92
CA LYS A 17 -8.02 25.36 17.32
C LYS A 17 -9.11 24.47 17.92
N GLU A 18 -8.77 23.84 19.03
CA GLU A 18 -9.59 23.56 20.24
C GLU A 18 -9.11 22.24 20.87
N ASN A 19 -8.35 22.36 21.87
CA ASN A 19 -8.36 21.84 23.24
C ASN A 19 -6.95 21.89 23.80
N LYS A 20 -6.74 22.78 24.75
CA LYS A 20 -5.57 22.85 25.60
C LYS A 20 -5.56 21.66 26.54
N GLU A 21 -4.36 21.13 26.72
CA GLU A 21 -3.90 20.13 27.67
C GLU A 21 -3.73 18.71 27.11
N ASN A 22 -2.72 18.56 26.22
CA ASN A 22 -1.88 17.38 26.21
C ASN A 22 -0.53 17.80 25.65
N LYS A 23 0.57 17.49 26.36
CA LYS A 23 1.93 17.66 25.87
C LYS A 23 2.04 16.94 24.52
N GLU A 24 2.12 17.70 23.44
CA GLU A 24 2.45 17.18 22.11
C GLU A 24 3.84 16.55 22.18
N ALA A 25 3.87 15.21 22.29
CA ALA A 25 5.03 14.46 21.87
C ALA A 25 5.12 14.70 20.35
N SER A 26 6.19 15.31 19.87
CA SER A 26 6.45 15.48 18.44
C SER A 26 6.43 14.09 17.82
N GLU A 27 5.43 13.79 16.99
CA GLU A 27 5.39 12.51 16.29
C GLU A 27 6.56 12.47 15.31
N LYS A 28 7.40 11.47 15.42
CA LYS A 28 8.49 11.25 14.46
C LYS A 28 7.90 10.65 13.19
N GLU A 29 8.28 11.19 12.05
CA GLU A 29 7.88 10.71 10.73
C GLU A 29 9.07 10.21 9.92
N LEU A 30 8.86 9.17 9.10
CA LEU A 30 9.86 8.73 8.12
C LEU A 30 10.08 9.84 7.08
N SER A 31 11.32 10.24 6.91
CA SER A 31 11.72 11.21 5.91
C SER A 31 11.99 10.53 4.58
N LEU A 32 11.09 10.72 3.61
CA LEU A 32 11.27 10.18 2.27
C LEU A 32 12.59 10.65 1.63
N SER A 33 12.97 11.91 1.85
CA SER A 33 14.22 12.45 1.30
C SER A 33 15.48 11.82 1.91
N LEU A 34 15.48 11.46 3.20
CA LEU A 34 16.58 10.72 3.82
C LEU A 34 16.64 9.28 3.30
N LEU A 35 15.50 8.63 3.18
CA LEU A 35 15.40 7.29 2.61
C LEU A 35 15.92 7.25 1.17
N GLN A 36 15.56 8.23 0.34
CA GLN A 36 15.99 8.32 -1.06
C GLN A 36 17.49 8.61 -1.21
N LYS A 37 18.12 9.27 -0.24
CA LYS A 37 19.60 9.41 -0.21
C LYS A 37 20.31 8.08 -0.02
N THR A 38 19.69 7.14 0.70
CA THR A 38 20.21 5.78 0.89
C THR A 38 19.92 4.89 -0.31
N ASN A 39 18.73 5.03 -0.89
CA ASN A 39 18.30 4.23 -2.03
C ASN A 39 17.35 5.04 -2.91
N ASN A 40 17.82 5.46 -4.09
CA ASN A 40 17.05 6.22 -5.06
C ASN A 40 15.91 5.44 -5.74
N ASP A 41 15.82 4.12 -5.54
CA ASP A 41 14.68 3.32 -6.00
C ASP A 41 13.45 3.50 -5.08
N ILE A 42 13.57 4.19 -3.94
CA ILE A 42 12.44 4.47 -3.05
C ILE A 42 11.52 5.50 -3.69
N VAL A 43 10.28 5.11 -3.92
CA VAL A 43 9.26 5.91 -4.63
C VAL A 43 8.18 6.48 -3.71
N GLY A 44 8.10 6.00 -2.47
CA GLY A 44 7.11 6.49 -1.50
C GLY A 44 7.16 5.76 -0.16
N ILE A 45 6.23 6.14 0.71
CA ILE A 45 5.99 5.51 2.02
C ILE A 45 4.52 5.12 2.07
N LEU A 46 4.24 3.86 2.38
CA LEU A 46 2.91 3.34 2.63
C LEU A 46 2.60 3.44 4.12
N GLU A 47 1.48 4.07 4.47
CA GLU A 47 1.10 4.34 5.85
C GLU A 47 -0.36 3.95 6.09
N PHE A 48 -0.58 3.06 7.03
CA PHE A 48 -1.89 2.68 7.55
C PHE A 48 -2.16 3.31 8.91
N ASP A 49 -3.43 3.34 9.32
CA ASP A 49 -3.83 3.86 10.62
C ASP A 49 -3.02 3.19 11.74
N ASN A 50 -2.72 3.97 12.78
CA ASN A 50 -1.87 3.55 13.91
C ASN A 50 -0.49 3.02 13.48
N ARG A 51 -0.08 3.29 12.23
CA ARG A 51 1.20 2.85 11.66
C ARG A 51 1.43 1.34 11.76
N VAL A 52 0.35 0.55 11.71
CA VAL A 52 0.43 -0.93 11.64
C VAL A 52 1.20 -1.39 10.40
N ILE A 53 1.19 -0.58 9.34
CA ILE A 53 2.12 -0.60 8.21
C ILE A 53 2.64 0.82 8.06
N TYR A 54 3.95 1.00 8.15
CA TYR A 54 4.62 2.27 7.92
C TYR A 54 5.97 1.98 7.25
N GLU A 55 5.92 1.70 5.95
CA GLU A 55 7.00 1.09 5.21
C GLU A 55 7.40 1.93 4.00
N PRO A 56 8.70 2.15 3.75
CA PRO A 56 9.16 2.64 2.47
C PRO A 56 8.85 1.63 1.38
N VAL A 57 8.51 2.15 0.20
CA VAL A 57 8.19 1.37 -1.00
C VAL A 57 9.19 1.69 -2.08
N VAL A 58 9.75 0.66 -2.71
CA VAL A 58 10.71 0.77 -3.79
C VAL A 58 10.12 0.35 -5.13
N GLN A 59 10.79 0.72 -6.22
CA GLN A 59 10.57 0.18 -7.54
C GLN A 59 11.91 -0.20 -8.18
N ALA A 60 11.96 -1.39 -8.78
CA ALA A 60 13.11 -1.87 -9.53
C ALA A 60 12.66 -2.29 -10.96
N PRO A 61 13.61 -2.55 -11.88
CA PRO A 61 13.29 -2.99 -13.24
C PRO A 61 12.57 -4.33 -13.34
N ASP A 62 12.65 -5.16 -12.31
CA ASP A 62 12.02 -6.48 -12.25
C ASP A 62 11.35 -6.73 -10.90
N ASN A 63 10.50 -7.77 -10.84
CA ASN A 63 9.71 -8.11 -9.66
C ASN A 63 10.45 -9.04 -8.68
N ASP A 64 11.70 -9.42 -8.94
CA ASP A 64 12.47 -10.34 -8.10
C ASP A 64 13.52 -9.62 -7.26
N TYR A 65 14.02 -8.48 -7.73
CA TYR A 65 15.17 -7.78 -7.17
C TYR A 65 15.01 -7.48 -5.67
N TYR A 66 13.85 -6.95 -5.24
CA TYR A 66 13.61 -6.55 -3.86
C TYR A 66 12.89 -7.59 -2.99
N VAL A 67 12.57 -8.75 -3.54
CA VAL A 67 11.89 -9.83 -2.80
C VAL A 67 12.67 -10.25 -1.54
N ARG A 68 14.01 -10.16 -1.59
CA ARG A 68 14.90 -10.54 -0.48
C ARG A 68 15.97 -9.48 -0.21
N LYS A 69 15.63 -8.20 -0.33
CA LYS A 69 16.55 -7.09 -0.02
C LYS A 69 15.88 -6.02 0.82
N ASN A 70 16.69 -5.41 1.70
CA ASN A 70 16.28 -4.22 2.47
C ASN A 70 16.52 -2.93 1.67
N ILE A 71 16.27 -1.76 2.32
CA ILE A 71 16.48 -0.45 1.71
C ILE A 71 17.95 -0.18 1.33
N LYS A 72 18.92 -0.84 1.97
CA LYS A 72 20.36 -0.73 1.66
C LYS A 72 20.78 -1.69 0.55
N LYS A 73 19.82 -2.39 -0.08
CA LYS A 73 20.05 -3.42 -1.12
C LYS A 73 20.79 -4.66 -0.61
N GLU A 74 20.86 -4.85 0.71
CA GLU A 74 21.44 -6.01 1.37
C GLU A 74 20.40 -7.12 1.50
N TYR A 75 20.87 -8.37 1.63
CA TYR A 75 19.99 -9.52 1.82
C TYR A 75 19.14 -9.39 3.09
N ALA A 76 17.84 -9.62 2.94
CA ALA A 76 16.89 -9.59 4.04
C ALA A 76 15.70 -10.51 3.74
N ASN A 77 15.43 -11.47 4.62
CA ASN A 77 14.36 -12.46 4.42
C ASN A 77 12.97 -11.87 4.18
N ALA A 78 12.67 -10.74 4.81
CA ALA A 78 11.38 -10.08 4.66
C ALA A 78 11.26 -9.27 3.36
N GLY A 79 12.38 -8.97 2.69
CA GLY A 79 12.38 -8.05 1.55
C GLY A 79 11.92 -6.64 1.96
N ILE A 80 11.46 -5.85 1.03
CA ILE A 80 10.83 -4.55 1.23
C ILE A 80 9.63 -4.45 0.29
N PRO A 81 8.54 -3.73 0.63
CA PRO A 81 7.44 -3.53 -0.33
C PRO A 81 7.93 -2.89 -1.62
N PHE A 82 7.46 -3.38 -2.76
CA PHE A 82 7.88 -2.89 -4.06
C PHE A 82 6.72 -2.77 -5.05
N VAL A 83 6.78 -1.72 -5.88
CA VAL A 83 5.85 -1.52 -6.99
C VAL A 83 6.17 -2.52 -8.11
N SER A 84 5.14 -3.12 -8.69
CA SER A 84 5.28 -4.03 -9.83
C SER A 84 6.03 -3.37 -10.98
N ALA A 85 6.96 -4.11 -11.59
CA ALA A 85 7.71 -3.67 -12.75
C ALA A 85 6.84 -3.43 -13.99
N ASP A 86 5.63 -4.02 -14.04
CA ASP A 86 4.66 -3.82 -15.12
C ASP A 86 3.92 -2.47 -15.04
N GLY A 87 4.24 -1.64 -14.03
CA GLY A 87 3.64 -0.34 -13.83
C GLY A 87 4.58 0.62 -13.11
N ASN A 88 4.01 1.68 -12.58
CA ASN A 88 4.71 2.68 -11.76
C ASN A 88 3.71 3.39 -10.84
N ILE A 89 4.19 4.32 -10.00
CA ILE A 89 3.33 5.06 -9.05
C ILE A 89 2.30 5.99 -9.70
N GLU A 90 2.35 6.21 -11.02
CA GLU A 90 1.37 7.01 -11.78
C GLU A 90 0.41 6.14 -12.60
N ALA A 91 0.57 4.82 -12.59
CA ALA A 91 -0.28 3.89 -13.29
C ALA A 91 -1.77 4.05 -12.92
N LYS A 92 -2.66 3.51 -13.74
CA LYS A 92 -4.10 3.46 -13.46
C LYS A 92 -4.37 2.64 -12.20
N ASN A 93 -3.61 1.55 -12.01
CA ASN A 93 -3.57 0.74 -10.80
C ASN A 93 -2.11 0.57 -10.37
N VAL A 94 -1.76 1.10 -9.21
CA VAL A 94 -0.43 0.93 -8.61
C VAL A 94 -0.44 -0.40 -7.87
N VAL A 95 0.28 -1.39 -8.37
CA VAL A 95 0.37 -2.71 -7.73
C VAL A 95 1.62 -2.76 -6.85
N ILE A 96 1.44 -3.05 -5.57
CA ILE A 96 2.52 -3.16 -4.59
C ILE A 96 2.52 -4.56 -3.97
N TYR A 97 3.68 -5.22 -4.06
CA TYR A 97 3.93 -6.51 -3.43
C TYR A 97 4.65 -6.33 -2.10
N GLY A 98 4.36 -7.19 -1.15
CA GLY A 98 5.08 -7.26 0.12
C GLY A 98 4.94 -8.63 0.78
N HIS A 99 5.97 -9.04 1.51
CA HIS A 99 5.92 -10.28 2.26
C HIS A 99 5.04 -10.18 3.50
N SER A 100 4.50 -11.31 3.90
CA SER A 100 3.92 -11.53 5.23
C SER A 100 4.64 -12.66 5.95
N SER A 101 4.52 -12.71 7.27
CA SER A 101 5.15 -13.71 8.11
C SER A 101 4.15 -14.33 9.07
N LYS A 102 4.30 -15.63 9.33
CA LYS A 102 3.55 -16.33 10.39
C LYS A 102 4.01 -15.96 11.80
N TRP A 103 5.20 -15.40 11.91
CA TRP A 103 5.95 -15.29 13.16
C TRP A 103 6.20 -13.85 13.61
N SER A 104 5.85 -12.87 12.80
CA SER A 104 6.10 -11.46 13.09
C SER A 104 5.19 -10.54 12.29
N ASP A 105 4.81 -9.41 12.86
CA ASP A 105 4.00 -8.36 12.23
C ASP A 105 4.89 -7.46 11.34
N ILE A 106 5.54 -8.09 10.35
CA ILE A 106 6.41 -7.38 9.42
C ILE A 106 5.71 -7.09 8.10
N ILE A 107 6.07 -5.97 7.49
CA ILE A 107 5.70 -5.54 6.14
C ILE A 107 4.19 -5.64 5.92
N PHE A 108 3.70 -6.64 5.20
CA PHE A 108 2.28 -6.80 4.85
C PHE A 108 1.54 -7.84 5.71
N THR A 109 2.14 -8.35 6.78
CA THR A 109 1.43 -9.25 7.72
C THR A 109 0.15 -8.62 8.25
N PRO A 110 0.08 -7.31 8.63
CA PRO A 110 -1.15 -6.69 9.09
C PRO A 110 -2.29 -6.69 8.07
N LEU A 111 -2.00 -6.80 6.76
CA LEU A 111 -3.05 -6.91 5.74
C LEU A 111 -3.93 -8.15 5.91
N MET A 112 -3.42 -9.19 6.58
CA MET A 112 -4.20 -10.41 6.88
C MET A 112 -5.39 -10.12 7.79
N SER A 113 -5.36 -9.06 8.60
CA SER A 113 -6.47 -8.65 9.47
C SER A 113 -7.70 -8.20 8.67
N TYR A 114 -7.51 -7.73 7.43
CA TYR A 114 -8.59 -7.32 6.54
C TYR A 114 -9.48 -8.48 6.04
N ILE A 115 -9.11 -9.73 6.26
CA ILE A 115 -10.01 -10.88 6.07
C ILE A 115 -11.27 -10.71 6.94
N ASN A 116 -11.14 -10.02 8.07
CA ASN A 116 -12.22 -9.69 8.98
C ASN A 116 -12.90 -8.37 8.56
N GLN A 117 -14.20 -8.43 8.23
CA GLN A 117 -14.96 -7.24 7.86
C GLN A 117 -15.03 -6.19 8.98
N SER A 118 -15.00 -6.61 10.26
CA SER A 118 -14.98 -5.68 11.39
C SER A 118 -13.71 -4.82 11.38
N TYR A 119 -12.56 -5.42 11.14
CA TYR A 119 -11.30 -4.71 11.03
C TYR A 119 -11.31 -3.69 9.87
N TYR A 120 -11.81 -4.10 8.70
CA TYR A 120 -12.00 -3.18 7.57
C TYR A 120 -12.88 -1.96 7.93
N LYS A 121 -13.98 -2.17 8.66
CA LYS A 121 -14.89 -1.07 9.05
C LYS A 121 -14.21 -0.04 9.95
N GLU A 122 -13.27 -0.45 10.77
CA GLU A 122 -12.49 0.43 11.64
C GLU A 122 -11.33 1.09 10.90
N HIS A 123 -10.77 0.44 9.87
CA HIS A 123 -9.58 0.87 9.13
C HIS A 123 -9.80 0.89 7.59
N PRO A 124 -10.79 1.68 7.08
CA PRO A 124 -11.18 1.59 5.67
C PRO A 124 -10.22 2.30 4.70
N THR A 125 -9.23 3.05 5.22
CA THR A 125 -8.35 3.89 4.40
C THR A 125 -6.88 3.74 4.79
N PHE A 126 -6.02 4.13 3.86
CA PHE A 126 -4.58 4.26 4.09
C PHE A 126 -4.00 5.36 3.20
N ARG A 127 -2.74 5.75 3.45
CA ARG A 127 -2.05 6.80 2.69
C ARG A 127 -0.82 6.24 1.95
N PHE A 128 -0.54 6.84 0.81
CA PHE A 128 0.71 6.67 0.09
C PHE A 128 1.37 8.02 -0.09
N ILE A 129 2.52 8.18 0.54
CA ILE A 129 3.25 9.44 0.65
C ILE A 129 4.37 9.41 -0.38
N THR A 130 4.28 10.26 -1.41
CA THR A 130 5.33 10.44 -2.42
C THR A 130 6.12 11.72 -2.17
N GLU A 131 7.09 12.02 -3.01
CA GLU A 131 7.85 13.26 -2.92
C GLU A 131 6.94 14.50 -2.96
N ASN A 132 5.98 14.52 -3.87
CA ASN A 132 5.16 15.70 -4.18
C ASN A 132 3.75 15.66 -3.57
N GLU A 133 3.28 14.50 -3.13
CA GLU A 133 1.88 14.28 -2.78
C GLU A 133 1.70 13.33 -1.60
N ILE A 134 0.60 13.55 -0.87
CA ILE A 134 -0.01 12.55 0.01
C ILE A 134 -1.29 12.10 -0.67
N ARG A 135 -1.39 10.83 -0.99
CA ARG A 135 -2.53 10.21 -1.66
C ARG A 135 -3.28 9.35 -0.66
N THR A 136 -4.57 9.61 -0.47
CA THR A 136 -5.44 8.81 0.39
C THR A 136 -6.21 7.80 -0.46
N TYR A 137 -6.21 6.56 -0.03
CA TYR A 137 -6.89 5.45 -0.68
C TYR A 137 -7.97 4.87 0.23
N GLN A 138 -9.13 4.55 -0.35
CA GLN A 138 -10.23 3.87 0.31
C GLN A 138 -10.35 2.46 -0.23
N ILE A 139 -10.35 1.49 0.67
CA ILE A 139 -10.46 0.07 0.32
C ILE A 139 -11.87 -0.22 -0.18
N PHE A 140 -11.98 -0.79 -1.38
CA PHE A 140 -13.25 -1.21 -1.97
C PHE A 140 -13.38 -2.73 -2.12
N GLY A 141 -12.29 -3.48 -2.04
CA GLY A 141 -12.29 -4.93 -2.16
C GLY A 141 -11.18 -5.59 -1.35
N VAL A 142 -11.50 -6.75 -0.79
CA VAL A 142 -10.53 -7.64 -0.11
C VAL A 142 -10.79 -9.04 -0.63
N MET A 143 -9.76 -9.71 -1.14
CA MET A 143 -9.87 -11.03 -1.74
C MET A 143 -8.79 -11.97 -1.19
N ASN A 144 -9.12 -13.28 -1.21
CA ASN A 144 -8.13 -14.34 -1.16
C ASN A 144 -8.10 -15.02 -2.53
N VAL A 145 -6.96 -14.95 -3.21
CA VAL A 145 -6.76 -15.55 -4.52
C VAL A 145 -5.94 -16.82 -4.36
N ASP A 146 -6.38 -17.93 -4.95
CA ASP A 146 -5.66 -19.20 -4.99
C ASP A 146 -4.92 -19.33 -6.32
N LEU A 147 -3.59 -19.25 -6.30
CA LEU A 147 -2.76 -19.34 -7.50
C LEU A 147 -2.79 -20.71 -8.18
N ASN A 148 -3.26 -21.76 -7.50
CA ASN A 148 -3.44 -23.08 -8.10
C ASN A 148 -4.76 -23.22 -8.87
N ASN A 149 -5.69 -22.30 -8.65
CA ASN A 149 -6.97 -22.32 -9.33
C ASN A 149 -6.90 -21.50 -10.61
N LEU A 150 -6.76 -22.17 -11.76
CA LEU A 150 -6.72 -21.50 -13.07
C LEU A 150 -7.97 -20.66 -13.37
N ASN A 151 -9.09 -20.92 -12.69
CA ASN A 151 -10.31 -20.12 -12.78
C ASN A 151 -10.25 -18.87 -11.87
N ASP A 152 -9.27 -18.77 -10.99
CA ASP A 152 -8.99 -17.62 -10.15
C ASP A 152 -8.06 -16.61 -10.83
N SER A 153 -7.91 -16.71 -12.15
CA SER A 153 -7.06 -15.83 -12.97
C SER A 153 -7.61 -14.41 -13.09
N LEU A 154 -8.07 -13.82 -11.97
CA LEU A 154 -8.25 -12.39 -11.93
C LEU A 154 -6.87 -11.75 -12.08
N GLU A 155 -6.70 -10.97 -13.12
CA GLU A 155 -5.45 -10.22 -13.35
C GLU A 155 -5.36 -9.03 -12.38
N PHE A 156 -5.45 -9.32 -11.06
CA PHE A 156 -5.39 -8.31 -10.00
C PHE A 156 -4.07 -7.53 -10.00
N THR A 157 -3.08 -8.01 -10.74
CA THR A 157 -1.78 -7.36 -10.90
C THR A 157 -1.69 -6.46 -12.12
N GLN A 158 -2.78 -6.31 -12.89
CA GLN A 158 -2.83 -5.45 -14.06
C GLN A 158 -2.72 -3.98 -13.67
N SER A 159 -1.81 -3.23 -14.29
CA SER A 159 -1.57 -1.81 -13.99
C SER A 159 -2.36 -0.85 -14.87
N SER A 160 -2.90 -1.34 -16.01
CA SER A 160 -3.69 -0.55 -16.97
C SER A 160 -4.67 -1.43 -17.76
N TRP A 161 -5.63 -0.82 -18.43
CA TRP A 161 -6.63 -1.49 -19.27
C TRP A 161 -6.77 -0.75 -20.61
N ASP A 162 -7.00 -1.49 -21.68
CA ASP A 162 -7.12 -0.94 -23.03
C ASP A 162 -8.45 -0.22 -23.27
N SER A 163 -9.45 -0.41 -22.40
CA SER A 163 -10.76 0.20 -22.48
C SER A 163 -11.46 0.32 -21.13
N ASP A 164 -12.41 1.26 -21.06
CA ASP A 164 -13.32 1.40 -19.90
C ASP A 164 -14.14 0.12 -19.67
N THR A 165 -14.49 -0.59 -20.73
CA THR A 165 -15.21 -1.87 -20.63
C THR A 165 -14.37 -2.91 -19.90
N ALA A 166 -13.10 -3.05 -20.25
CA ALA A 166 -12.17 -3.98 -19.60
C ALA A 166 -11.92 -3.56 -18.13
N PHE A 167 -11.75 -2.27 -17.86
CA PHE A 167 -11.64 -1.76 -16.50
C PHE A 167 -12.88 -2.06 -15.66
N ASN A 168 -14.09 -1.78 -16.18
CA ASN A 168 -15.34 -2.05 -15.48
C ASN A 168 -15.56 -3.55 -15.23
N ALA A 169 -15.14 -4.42 -16.16
CA ALA A 169 -15.19 -5.87 -15.97
C ALA A 169 -14.26 -6.29 -14.81
N PHE A 170 -13.03 -5.76 -14.75
CA PHE A 170 -12.12 -5.98 -13.63
C PHE A 170 -12.72 -5.54 -12.29
N ILE A 171 -13.32 -4.34 -12.22
CA ILE A 171 -13.95 -3.82 -11.00
C ILE A 171 -15.11 -4.72 -10.57
N SER A 172 -15.99 -5.08 -11.51
CA SER A 172 -17.16 -5.92 -11.22
C SER A 172 -16.74 -7.29 -10.71
N ASP A 173 -15.74 -7.91 -11.33
CA ASP A 173 -15.20 -9.20 -10.93
C ASP A 173 -14.53 -9.12 -9.55
N SER A 174 -13.72 -8.08 -9.31
CA SER A 174 -13.09 -7.83 -8.02
C SER A 174 -14.11 -7.68 -6.88
N ILE A 175 -15.18 -6.93 -7.11
CA ILE A 175 -16.25 -6.75 -6.11
C ILE A 175 -16.99 -8.08 -5.88
N ASN A 176 -17.23 -8.86 -6.92
CA ASN A 176 -17.96 -10.14 -6.81
C ASN A 176 -17.16 -11.20 -6.06
N ARG A 177 -15.84 -11.22 -6.24
CA ARG A 177 -14.90 -12.14 -5.55
C ARG A 177 -14.52 -11.67 -4.15
N GLY A 178 -14.88 -10.44 -3.78
CA GLY A 178 -14.60 -9.89 -2.46
C GLY A 178 -15.13 -10.77 -1.32
N LEU A 179 -14.33 -10.94 -0.27
CA LEU A 179 -14.70 -11.71 0.93
C LEU A 179 -15.96 -11.16 1.60
N TYR A 180 -16.23 -9.87 1.38
CA TYR A 180 -17.42 -9.16 1.85
C TYR A 180 -17.66 -7.93 0.95
N LYS A 181 -18.86 -7.38 1.05
CA LYS A 181 -19.22 -6.15 0.33
C LYS A 181 -18.85 -4.92 1.17
N THR A 182 -18.09 -4.00 0.58
CA THR A 182 -17.69 -2.73 1.22
C THR A 182 -18.70 -1.62 0.99
N GLY A 183 -19.50 -1.71 -0.07
CA GLY A 183 -20.43 -0.66 -0.50
C GLY A 183 -19.76 0.51 -1.24
N ILE A 184 -18.46 0.44 -1.46
CA ILE A 184 -17.70 1.47 -2.17
C ILE A 184 -17.82 1.28 -3.67
N SER A 185 -18.28 2.32 -4.38
CA SER A 185 -18.35 2.33 -5.85
C SER A 185 -17.04 2.81 -6.45
N VAL A 186 -16.68 2.24 -7.61
CA VAL A 186 -15.51 2.60 -8.41
C VAL A 186 -15.97 2.90 -9.83
N ASN A 187 -15.42 3.92 -10.45
CA ASN A 187 -15.72 4.32 -11.82
C ASN A 187 -14.44 4.45 -12.67
N THR A 188 -14.59 4.67 -13.97
CA THR A 188 -13.50 4.70 -14.93
C THR A 188 -12.51 5.85 -14.76
N GLU A 189 -12.85 6.88 -13.99
CA GLU A 189 -11.94 8.00 -13.67
C GLU A 189 -11.04 7.69 -12.46
N ASP A 190 -11.44 6.75 -11.60
CA ASP A 190 -10.72 6.45 -10.39
C ASP A 190 -9.32 5.86 -10.66
N LYS A 191 -8.34 6.28 -9.88
CA LYS A 191 -7.01 5.68 -9.78
C LYS A 191 -7.01 4.65 -8.66
N LEU A 192 -6.41 3.50 -8.92
CA LEU A 192 -6.41 2.37 -8.00
C LEU A 192 -5.04 2.12 -7.38
N MET A 193 -5.06 1.39 -6.27
CA MET A 193 -3.90 0.72 -5.70
C MET A 193 -4.29 -0.69 -5.29
N THR A 194 -3.46 -1.65 -5.67
CA THR A 194 -3.60 -3.05 -5.30
C THR A 194 -2.42 -3.46 -4.43
N LEU A 195 -2.67 -3.93 -3.21
CA LEU A 195 -1.66 -4.46 -2.32
C LEU A 195 -1.76 -5.98 -2.31
N VAL A 196 -0.65 -6.66 -2.55
CA VAL A 196 -0.60 -8.11 -2.71
C VAL A 196 0.39 -8.70 -1.73
N THR A 197 -0.07 -9.65 -0.90
CA THR A 197 0.82 -10.38 0.00
C THR A 197 0.55 -11.87 -0.02
N CYS A 198 1.55 -12.67 0.29
CA CYS A 198 1.37 -14.10 0.48
C CYS A 198 0.45 -14.37 1.68
N ASP A 199 -0.48 -15.32 1.55
CA ASP A 199 -1.20 -15.81 2.71
C ASP A 199 -0.27 -16.74 3.49
N THR A 200 0.09 -16.35 4.72
CA THR A 200 1.00 -17.12 5.56
C THR A 200 0.46 -18.50 5.98
N ARG A 201 -0.83 -18.75 5.79
CA ARG A 201 -1.47 -20.04 6.08
C ARG A 201 -1.36 -20.99 4.89
N ASN A 202 -1.20 -20.45 3.68
CA ASN A 202 -1.08 -21.22 2.45
C ASN A 202 -0.23 -20.46 1.43
N ASP A 203 0.93 -21.00 1.09
CA ASP A 203 1.90 -20.39 0.18
C ASP A 203 1.36 -20.14 -1.24
N ASN A 204 0.30 -20.86 -1.63
CA ASN A 204 -0.36 -20.67 -2.93
C ASN A 204 -1.48 -19.63 -2.90
N LYS A 205 -1.81 -19.07 -1.72
CA LYS A 205 -2.83 -18.04 -1.61
C LYS A 205 -2.21 -16.64 -1.49
N ARG A 206 -2.96 -15.66 -1.98
CA ARG A 206 -2.64 -14.24 -1.87
C ARG A 206 -3.80 -13.51 -1.21
N THR A 207 -3.51 -12.73 -0.18
CA THR A 207 -4.45 -11.71 0.27
C THR A 207 -4.21 -10.47 -0.58
N VAL A 208 -5.28 -9.99 -1.19
CA VAL A 208 -5.28 -8.85 -2.10
C VAL A 208 -6.21 -7.79 -1.55
N ILE A 209 -5.67 -6.57 -1.37
CA ILE A 209 -6.42 -5.39 -0.98
C ILE A 209 -6.53 -4.48 -2.20
N LEU A 210 -7.76 -4.16 -2.57
CA LEU A 210 -8.06 -3.25 -3.68
C LEU A 210 -8.59 -1.94 -3.12
N ALA A 211 -7.97 -0.83 -3.51
CA ALA A 211 -8.36 0.49 -3.03
C ALA A 211 -8.41 1.50 -4.16
N LYS A 212 -9.29 2.51 -4.03
CA LYS A 212 -9.36 3.65 -4.94
C LYS A 212 -8.84 4.90 -4.28
N ARG A 213 -8.19 5.77 -5.03
CA ARG A 213 -7.76 7.06 -4.54
C ARG A 213 -8.96 7.99 -4.35
N ILE A 214 -9.13 8.51 -3.13
CA ILE A 214 -10.23 9.42 -2.79
C ILE A 214 -9.76 10.86 -2.61
N ASP A 215 -8.49 11.08 -2.32
CA ASP A 215 -7.92 12.40 -2.11
C ASP A 215 -6.44 12.45 -2.52
N ARG A 216 -5.99 13.67 -2.82
CA ARG A 216 -4.62 13.98 -3.20
C ARG A 216 -4.23 15.35 -2.69
N PHE A 217 -3.40 15.38 -1.67
CA PHE A 217 -2.85 16.62 -1.13
C PHE A 217 -1.45 16.86 -1.72
N LYS A 218 -1.28 17.97 -2.46
CA LYS A 218 0.04 18.38 -2.95
C LYS A 218 0.85 18.98 -1.80
N LYS A 219 2.05 18.49 -1.59
CA LYS A 219 2.99 19.11 -0.66
C LYS A 219 3.42 20.47 -1.21
N SER A 220 3.41 21.49 -0.36
CA SER A 220 3.97 22.80 -0.74
C SER A 220 5.47 22.63 -0.97
N ILE A 221 5.94 22.94 -2.17
CA ILE A 221 7.36 23.04 -2.48
C ILE A 221 7.81 24.32 -1.77
N ASN A 222 8.41 24.20 -0.59
CA ASN A 222 9.12 25.31 0.00
C ASN A 222 10.40 25.50 -0.80
N SER A 223 10.39 26.49 -1.70
CA SER A 223 11.55 27.04 -2.39
C SER A 223 12.52 27.69 -1.39
#